data_9370b81db5f9a87bce67ea43323cbdfd
#
_entry.id   9370b81db5f9a87bce67ea43323cbdfd
#
_cell.length_a   1.000
_cell.length_b   1.000
_cell.length_c   1.000
_cell.angle_alpha   90.00
_cell.angle_beta   90.00
_cell.angle_gamma   90.00
#
_symmetry.space_group_name_H-M   'P 1'
#
loop_
_entity.id
_entity.type
_entity.pdbx_description
1 polymer ?
#
loop_
_entity_poly.entity_id
_entity_poly.type
_entity_poly.pdbx_seq_one_letter_code
_entity_poly.pdbx_strand_id
1 'polypeptide(L)'
;MSSYQLNYLEQLEAESIHIFREVAAQFERPALLFSGGKDSITLVHLARKAFSPGAIPFPLVHIDTGHNFPEALQFRDWLAKEVRAELVVRQVENTILERKLTEPKGKFPSRNWLQTYTLLDTIEEFKFDCCIGGARRDEEKARAKERIFSVRDEFGQWDPKLQRPELWSIYNGRIHKGENVRVFPISNWTELDIWNYIRNEKIDLPSIYFAHEREVIEHEGQLVALSEYVQPDEDDIILRKSVRYRTVGDMTCTAAVESNAGTLDEVINEIISTRISERGETRIDDKVTEAAMEDRKKNGYF
;
A
#
# COMPACT_ATOMS: atom_id res chain seq x y z
N MET A 1 36.58 1.90 22.63
CA MET A 1 35.73 1.11 21.73
C MET A 1 34.48 1.94 21.52
N SER A 2 34.24 2.49 20.32
CA SER A 2 32.95 3.12 20.01
C SER A 2 31.88 2.04 20.02
N SER A 3 30.90 2.12 20.93
CA SER A 3 29.74 1.26 20.89
C SER A 3 29.00 1.56 19.59
N TYR A 4 28.91 0.58 18.68
CA TYR A 4 28.04 0.66 17.51
C TYR A 4 26.59 0.73 18.02
N GLN A 5 25.96 1.87 17.87
CA GLN A 5 24.62 2.10 18.37
C GLN A 5 23.79 2.62 17.20
N LEU A 6 22.81 1.82 16.77
CA LEU A 6 21.86 2.20 15.73
C LEU A 6 20.94 3.33 16.26
N ASN A 7 20.68 4.33 15.43
CA ASN A 7 19.59 5.25 15.71
C ASN A 7 18.23 4.59 15.46
N TYR A 8 17.15 5.27 15.81
CA TYR A 8 15.80 4.69 15.73
C TYR A 8 15.41 4.23 14.31
N LEU A 9 15.67 5.05 13.28
CA LEU A 9 15.36 4.67 11.89
C LEU A 9 16.24 3.52 11.39
N GLU A 10 17.51 3.48 11.79
CA GLU A 10 18.40 2.36 11.47
C GLU A 10 17.94 1.05 12.14
N GLN A 11 17.34 1.13 13.33
CA GLN A 11 16.75 -0.06 13.99
C GLN A 11 15.54 -0.56 13.21
N LEU A 12 14.63 0.33 12.79
CA LEU A 12 13.47 -0.02 11.97
C LEU A 12 13.90 -0.59 10.61
N GLU A 13 14.92 -0.02 9.97
CA GLU A 13 15.49 -0.55 8.73
C GLU A 13 16.06 -1.95 8.93
N ALA A 14 16.85 -2.16 10.00
CA ALA A 14 17.46 -3.45 10.30
C ALA A 14 16.40 -4.53 10.55
N GLU A 15 15.30 -4.20 11.26
CA GLU A 15 14.16 -5.09 11.46
C GLU A 15 13.51 -5.45 10.11
N SER A 16 13.24 -4.46 9.27
CA SER A 16 12.62 -4.69 7.97
C SER A 16 13.50 -5.54 7.04
N ILE A 17 14.80 -5.29 7.01
CA ILE A 17 15.78 -6.10 6.26
C ILE A 17 15.82 -7.54 6.76
N HIS A 18 15.78 -7.74 8.08
CA HIS A 18 15.69 -9.07 8.67
C HIS A 18 14.42 -9.79 8.21
N ILE A 19 13.27 -9.14 8.27
CA ILE A 19 11.99 -9.69 7.80
C ILE A 19 12.06 -10.10 6.33
N PHE A 20 12.61 -9.28 5.44
CA PHE A 20 12.76 -9.61 4.02
C PHE A 20 13.62 -10.86 3.81
N ARG A 21 14.70 -11.01 4.59
CA ARG A 21 15.59 -12.19 4.52
C ARG A 21 14.91 -13.44 5.06
N GLU A 22 14.11 -13.31 6.15
CA GLU A 22 13.30 -14.40 6.67
C GLU A 22 12.25 -14.87 5.64
N VAL A 23 11.62 -13.94 4.93
CA VAL A 23 10.68 -14.27 3.83
C VAL A 23 11.40 -15.09 2.75
N ALA A 24 12.52 -14.61 2.26
CA ALA A 24 13.27 -15.33 1.20
C ALA A 24 13.79 -16.69 1.65
N ALA A 25 14.01 -16.88 2.96
CA ALA A 25 14.50 -18.16 3.52
C ALA A 25 13.36 -19.16 3.79
N GLN A 26 12.14 -18.71 4.09
CA GLN A 26 11.06 -19.56 4.57
C GLN A 26 10.00 -19.87 3.50
N PHE A 27 9.91 -19.08 2.43
CA PHE A 27 8.91 -19.23 1.38
C PHE A 27 9.53 -19.57 0.03
N GLU A 28 8.84 -20.40 -0.75
CA GLU A 28 9.31 -20.83 -2.07
C GLU A 28 8.96 -19.82 -3.18
N ARG A 29 7.82 -19.15 -3.05
CA ARG A 29 7.25 -18.25 -4.05
C ARG A 29 6.71 -16.96 -3.44
N PRO A 30 7.56 -16.16 -2.80
CA PRO A 30 7.14 -14.86 -2.29
C PRO A 30 6.94 -13.86 -3.43
N ALA A 31 6.07 -12.87 -3.19
CA ALA A 31 5.85 -11.72 -4.07
C ALA A 31 5.77 -10.44 -3.26
N LEU A 32 6.25 -9.31 -3.80
CA LEU A 32 6.07 -7.99 -3.20
C LEU A 32 4.93 -7.26 -3.91
N LEU A 33 3.87 -6.95 -3.18
CA LEU A 33 2.74 -6.21 -3.71
C LEU A 33 3.12 -4.73 -3.83
N PHE A 34 3.05 -4.22 -5.05
CA PHE A 34 3.56 -2.90 -5.39
C PHE A 34 2.47 -2.01 -5.98
N SER A 35 1.90 -1.14 -5.14
CA SER A 35 0.83 -0.21 -5.53
C SER A 35 1.33 1.09 -6.19
N GLY A 36 2.63 1.39 -6.14
CA GLY A 36 3.18 2.69 -6.54
C GLY A 36 3.03 3.77 -5.46
N GLY A 37 2.48 3.44 -4.29
CA GLY A 37 2.41 4.34 -3.14
C GLY A 37 3.71 4.36 -2.33
N LYS A 38 3.91 5.43 -1.51
CA LYS A 38 5.12 5.67 -0.71
C LYS A 38 5.58 4.47 0.13
N ASP A 39 4.62 3.76 0.73
CA ASP A 39 4.90 2.61 1.59
C ASP A 39 5.45 1.44 0.76
N SER A 40 4.84 1.13 -0.39
CA SER A 40 5.32 0.09 -1.30
C SER A 40 6.64 0.48 -1.99
N ILE A 41 6.86 1.76 -2.28
CA ILE A 41 8.15 2.29 -2.77
C ILE A 41 9.24 2.08 -1.71
N THR A 42 8.95 2.39 -0.44
CA THR A 42 9.86 2.14 0.68
C THR A 42 10.18 0.66 0.82
N LEU A 43 9.19 -0.24 0.66
CA LEU A 43 9.42 -1.69 0.66
C LEU A 43 10.36 -2.14 -0.47
N VAL A 44 10.21 -1.61 -1.69
CA VAL A 44 11.11 -1.94 -2.81
C VAL A 44 12.54 -1.49 -2.49
N HIS A 45 12.72 -0.30 -1.90
CA HIS A 45 14.02 0.19 -1.47
C HIS A 45 14.65 -0.69 -0.40
N LEU A 46 13.90 -1.07 0.63
CA LEU A 46 14.32 -1.98 1.70
C LEU A 46 14.68 -3.37 1.15
N ALA A 47 13.88 -3.92 0.24
CA ALA A 47 14.18 -5.19 -0.42
C ALA A 47 15.49 -5.12 -1.21
N ARG A 48 15.71 -4.04 -1.98
CA ARG A 48 16.98 -3.81 -2.67
C ARG A 48 18.18 -3.80 -1.71
N LYS A 49 18.06 -3.14 -0.55
CA LYS A 49 19.11 -3.15 0.50
C LYS A 49 19.28 -4.52 1.11
N ALA A 50 18.19 -5.25 1.38
CA ALA A 50 18.22 -6.57 2.00
C ALA A 50 19.02 -7.60 1.20
N PHE A 51 18.95 -7.51 -0.14
CA PHE A 51 19.58 -8.50 -1.04
C PHE A 51 20.79 -7.96 -1.79
N SER A 52 21.20 -6.70 -1.56
CA SER A 52 22.40 -6.13 -2.18
C SER A 52 23.66 -6.97 -1.85
N PRO A 53 24.57 -7.24 -2.83
CA PRO A 53 24.58 -6.74 -4.22
C PRO A 53 23.73 -7.56 -5.21
N GLY A 54 23.04 -8.61 -4.77
CA GLY A 54 22.14 -9.42 -5.60
C GLY A 54 20.87 -8.68 -6.00
N ALA A 55 20.11 -9.26 -6.92
CA ALA A 55 18.78 -8.78 -7.28
C ALA A 55 17.74 -9.15 -6.21
N ILE A 56 16.59 -8.47 -6.21
CA ILE A 56 15.43 -8.86 -5.42
C ILE A 56 14.97 -10.24 -5.91
N PRO A 57 14.86 -11.27 -5.03
CA PRO A 57 14.63 -12.64 -5.47
C PRO A 57 13.17 -13.00 -5.75
N PHE A 58 12.27 -12.05 -5.79
CA PHE A 58 10.85 -12.24 -6.02
C PHE A 58 10.27 -11.10 -6.87
N PRO A 59 9.15 -11.33 -7.60
CA PRO A 59 8.54 -10.33 -8.45
C PRO A 59 7.87 -9.21 -7.64
N LEU A 60 7.77 -8.04 -8.27
CA LEU A 60 6.84 -6.98 -7.89
C LEU A 60 5.50 -7.28 -8.55
N VAL A 61 4.41 -7.31 -7.78
CA VAL A 61 3.07 -7.58 -8.29
C VAL A 61 2.20 -6.34 -8.12
N HIS A 62 1.66 -5.84 -9.22
CA HIS A 62 0.73 -4.73 -9.24
C HIS A 62 -0.64 -5.19 -9.72
N ILE A 63 -1.66 -4.89 -8.92
CA ILE A 63 -3.06 -5.07 -9.33
C ILE A 63 -3.54 -3.74 -9.88
N ASP A 64 -3.64 -3.68 -11.20
CA ASP A 64 -4.07 -2.50 -11.93
C ASP A 64 -5.60 -2.45 -11.94
N THR A 65 -6.16 -1.46 -11.26
CA THR A 65 -7.61 -1.28 -11.16
C THR A 65 -8.21 -0.56 -12.37
N GLY A 66 -7.37 -0.06 -13.29
CA GLY A 66 -7.77 0.81 -14.38
C GLY A 66 -8.11 2.24 -13.93
N HIS A 67 -8.27 2.47 -12.61
CA HIS A 67 -8.54 3.78 -12.02
C HIS A 67 -7.33 4.40 -11.32
N ASN A 68 -6.15 3.84 -11.51
CA ASN A 68 -4.92 4.33 -10.90
C ASN A 68 -4.50 5.69 -11.45
N PHE A 69 -3.83 6.49 -10.63
CA PHE A 69 -3.25 7.75 -11.08
C PHE A 69 -2.14 7.52 -12.11
N PRO A 70 -2.14 8.22 -13.26
CA PRO A 70 -1.12 8.07 -14.29
C PRO A 70 0.31 8.30 -13.76
N GLU A 71 0.47 9.25 -12.82
CA GLU A 71 1.76 9.55 -12.18
C GLU A 71 2.29 8.35 -11.39
N ALA A 72 1.40 7.59 -10.72
CA ALA A 72 1.78 6.39 -9.98
C ALA A 72 2.16 5.24 -10.92
N LEU A 73 1.44 5.06 -12.03
CA LEU A 73 1.73 4.02 -13.03
C LEU A 73 3.06 4.28 -13.75
N GLN A 74 3.34 5.52 -14.15
CA GLN A 74 4.60 5.89 -14.76
C GLN A 74 5.78 5.66 -13.82
N PHE A 75 5.62 6.04 -12.55
CA PHE A 75 6.64 5.82 -11.53
C PHE A 75 6.85 4.33 -11.23
N ARG A 76 5.78 3.53 -11.18
CA ARG A 76 5.83 2.08 -11.03
C ARG A 76 6.73 1.44 -12.08
N ASP A 77 6.47 1.77 -13.36
CA ASP A 77 7.20 1.19 -14.49
C ASP A 77 8.66 1.63 -14.52
N TRP A 78 8.92 2.87 -14.15
CA TRP A 78 10.28 3.39 -14.01
C TRP A 78 11.03 2.70 -12.87
N LEU A 79 10.44 2.60 -11.67
CA LEU A 79 11.10 2.02 -10.51
C LEU A 79 11.41 0.53 -10.72
N ALA A 80 10.48 -0.24 -11.28
CA ALA A 80 10.69 -1.66 -11.57
C ALA A 80 11.91 -1.88 -12.48
N LYS A 81 12.09 -1.02 -13.51
CA LYS A 81 13.26 -1.04 -14.39
C LYS A 81 14.54 -0.65 -13.65
N GLU A 82 14.47 0.41 -12.85
CA GLU A 82 15.62 0.93 -12.10
C GLU A 82 16.19 -0.11 -11.14
N VAL A 83 15.31 -0.83 -10.41
CA VAL A 83 15.73 -1.89 -9.48
C VAL A 83 15.96 -3.24 -10.16
N ARG A 84 15.71 -3.33 -11.46
CA ARG A 84 15.84 -4.56 -12.27
C ARG A 84 15.02 -5.72 -11.71
N ALA A 85 13.82 -5.41 -11.17
CA ALA A 85 12.90 -6.40 -10.67
C ALA A 85 11.90 -6.82 -11.76
N GLU A 86 11.49 -8.07 -11.73
CA GLU A 86 10.36 -8.55 -12.51
C GLU A 86 9.09 -7.84 -12.05
N LEU A 87 8.31 -7.28 -12.99
CA LEU A 87 7.02 -6.64 -12.71
C LEU A 87 5.89 -7.45 -13.34
N VAL A 88 5.02 -7.99 -12.48
CA VAL A 88 3.80 -8.67 -12.87
C VAL A 88 2.64 -7.69 -12.69
N VAL A 89 1.95 -7.36 -13.78
CA VAL A 89 0.76 -6.50 -13.75
C VAL A 89 -0.48 -7.34 -14.04
N ARG A 90 -1.48 -7.24 -13.16
CA ARG A 90 -2.78 -7.90 -13.31
C ARG A 90 -3.89 -6.87 -13.34
N GLN A 91 -4.67 -6.89 -14.42
CA GLN A 91 -5.74 -5.94 -14.67
C GLN A 91 -7.06 -6.44 -14.10
N VAL A 92 -7.74 -5.60 -13.34
CA VAL A 92 -9.07 -5.89 -12.79
C VAL A 92 -10.10 -6.11 -13.89
N GLU A 93 -9.97 -5.42 -15.04
CA GLU A 93 -10.81 -5.62 -16.22
C GLU A 93 -10.85 -7.08 -16.69
N ASN A 94 -9.71 -7.75 -16.70
CA ASN A 94 -9.65 -9.16 -17.09
C ASN A 94 -10.44 -10.04 -16.11
N THR A 95 -10.32 -9.81 -14.82
CA THR A 95 -11.08 -10.53 -13.79
C THR A 95 -12.59 -10.27 -13.91
N ILE A 96 -13.01 -9.03 -14.22
CA ILE A 96 -14.41 -8.70 -14.48
C ILE A 96 -14.95 -9.52 -15.64
N LEU A 97 -14.22 -9.58 -16.75
CA LEU A 97 -14.62 -10.31 -17.95
C LEU A 97 -14.69 -11.83 -17.70
N GLU A 98 -13.66 -12.40 -17.10
CA GLU A 98 -13.54 -13.84 -16.86
C GLU A 98 -14.58 -14.34 -15.85
N ARG A 99 -14.79 -13.60 -14.77
CA ARG A 99 -15.76 -13.95 -13.71
C ARG A 99 -17.17 -13.42 -13.97
N LYS A 100 -17.39 -12.63 -15.04
CA LYS A 100 -18.67 -11.97 -15.39
C LYS A 100 -19.21 -11.13 -14.22
N LEU A 101 -18.32 -10.37 -13.58
CA LEU A 101 -18.66 -9.50 -12.45
C LEU A 101 -19.31 -8.21 -12.94
N THR A 102 -20.10 -7.58 -12.07
CA THR A 102 -20.72 -6.29 -12.37
C THR A 102 -19.96 -5.20 -11.61
N GLU A 103 -19.57 -4.15 -12.30
CA GLU A 103 -18.91 -3.01 -11.66
C GLU A 103 -19.88 -2.22 -10.77
N PRO A 104 -19.39 -1.67 -9.65
CA PRO A 104 -20.16 -0.72 -8.86
C PRO A 104 -20.53 0.50 -9.70
N LYS A 105 -21.77 0.98 -9.53
CA LYS A 105 -22.24 2.21 -10.17
C LYS A 105 -22.30 3.33 -9.13
N GLY A 106 -22.12 4.55 -9.55
CA GLY A 106 -22.22 5.73 -8.70
C GLY A 106 -21.19 6.78 -9.08
N LYS A 107 -21.19 7.89 -8.35
CA LYS A 107 -20.26 9.01 -8.57
C LYS A 107 -18.81 8.64 -8.24
N PHE A 108 -18.62 7.76 -7.24
CA PHE A 108 -17.31 7.28 -6.76
C PHE A 108 -17.29 5.74 -6.75
N PRO A 109 -17.22 5.09 -7.93
CA PRO A 109 -17.27 3.64 -8.01
C PRO A 109 -15.98 3.03 -7.46
N SER A 110 -16.07 2.35 -6.31
CA SER A 110 -14.91 1.69 -5.70
C SER A 110 -14.68 0.31 -6.29
N ARG A 111 -13.49 0.04 -6.79
CA ARG A 111 -13.06 -1.27 -7.31
C ARG A 111 -12.34 -2.13 -6.26
N ASN A 112 -12.36 -1.78 -4.98
CA ASN A 112 -11.64 -2.49 -3.92
C ASN A 112 -11.96 -3.98 -3.84
N TRP A 113 -13.24 -4.37 -3.95
CA TRP A 113 -13.62 -5.77 -3.91
C TRP A 113 -13.21 -6.54 -5.18
N LEU A 114 -13.22 -5.88 -6.34
CA LEU A 114 -12.73 -6.43 -7.61
C LEU A 114 -11.21 -6.65 -7.54
N GLN A 115 -10.48 -5.69 -6.97
CA GLN A 115 -9.05 -5.80 -6.71
C GLN A 115 -8.72 -7.00 -5.83
N THR A 116 -9.58 -7.30 -4.84
CA THR A 116 -9.42 -8.47 -3.97
C THR A 116 -9.50 -9.77 -4.77
N TYR A 117 -10.50 -9.93 -5.63
CA TYR A 117 -10.60 -11.13 -6.50
C TYR A 117 -9.40 -11.26 -7.42
N THR A 118 -9.00 -10.18 -8.07
CA THR A 118 -7.84 -10.17 -8.96
C THR A 118 -6.56 -10.59 -8.22
N LEU A 119 -6.39 -10.13 -6.97
CA LEU A 119 -5.26 -10.53 -6.14
C LEU A 119 -5.31 -12.03 -5.79
N LEU A 120 -6.47 -12.55 -5.38
CA LEU A 120 -6.62 -13.96 -5.04
C LEU A 120 -6.38 -14.87 -6.25
N ASP A 121 -6.91 -14.49 -7.43
CA ASP A 121 -6.66 -15.20 -8.69
C ASP A 121 -5.17 -15.19 -9.04
N THR A 122 -4.50 -14.07 -8.83
CA THR A 122 -3.05 -13.94 -9.07
C THR A 122 -2.25 -14.84 -8.13
N ILE A 123 -2.63 -14.90 -6.85
CA ILE A 123 -1.98 -15.78 -5.87
C ILE A 123 -2.14 -17.26 -6.27
N GLU A 124 -3.33 -17.65 -6.70
CA GLU A 124 -3.61 -19.03 -7.12
C GLU A 124 -2.84 -19.38 -8.41
N GLU A 125 -2.85 -18.49 -9.40
CA GLU A 125 -2.18 -18.73 -10.70
C GLU A 125 -0.66 -18.85 -10.54
N PHE A 126 -0.02 -17.93 -9.83
CA PHE A 126 1.43 -17.94 -9.62
C PHE A 126 1.85 -18.83 -8.44
N LYS A 127 0.87 -19.34 -7.67
CA LYS A 127 1.07 -20.13 -6.45
C LYS A 127 1.95 -19.39 -5.45
N PHE A 128 1.67 -18.10 -5.25
CA PHE A 128 2.38 -17.34 -4.23
C PHE A 128 2.01 -17.84 -2.84
N ASP A 129 3.02 -18.27 -2.10
CA ASP A 129 2.89 -18.72 -0.72
C ASP A 129 3.06 -17.57 0.30
N CYS A 130 3.65 -16.46 -0.15
CA CYS A 130 3.83 -15.26 0.63
C CYS A 130 3.60 -14.00 -0.22
N CYS A 131 2.85 -13.03 0.32
CA CYS A 131 2.71 -11.70 -0.29
C CYS A 131 3.15 -10.62 0.71
N ILE A 132 4.19 -9.87 0.35
CA ILE A 132 4.74 -8.78 1.15
C ILE A 132 3.98 -7.50 0.86
N GLY A 133 3.55 -6.78 1.88
CA GLY A 133 2.77 -5.55 1.75
C GLY A 133 3.18 -4.44 2.70
N GLY A 134 2.75 -3.21 2.36
CA GLY A 134 3.13 -1.98 3.04
C GLY A 134 2.25 -1.57 4.21
N ALA A 135 1.44 -2.47 4.76
CA ALA A 135 0.56 -2.13 5.86
C ALA A 135 1.32 -1.80 7.14
N ARG A 136 0.88 -0.74 7.83
CA ARG A 136 1.44 -0.26 9.09
C ARG A 136 0.38 -0.26 10.19
N ARG A 137 0.77 -0.56 11.43
CA ARG A 137 -0.13 -0.52 12.59
C ARG A 137 -0.64 0.89 12.90
N ASP A 138 0.13 1.90 12.55
CA ASP A 138 -0.18 3.33 12.71
C ASP A 138 -1.30 3.81 11.76
N GLU A 139 -1.48 3.13 10.64
CA GLU A 139 -2.39 3.54 9.57
C GLU A 139 -3.86 3.48 10.00
N GLU A 140 -4.24 2.43 10.75
CA GLU A 140 -5.62 2.21 11.17
C GLU A 140 -5.71 1.17 12.31
N LYS A 141 -6.73 1.31 13.18
CA LYS A 141 -6.94 0.46 14.38
C LYS A 141 -7.03 -1.04 14.07
N ALA A 142 -7.67 -1.42 12.96
CA ALA A 142 -7.78 -2.82 12.56
C ALA A 142 -6.41 -3.42 12.21
N ARG A 143 -5.49 -2.61 11.68
CA ARG A 143 -4.12 -3.00 11.37
C ARG A 143 -3.27 -3.28 12.61
N ALA A 144 -3.57 -2.62 13.73
CA ALA A 144 -2.86 -2.81 14.99
C ALA A 144 -2.96 -4.25 15.54
N LYS A 145 -4.00 -5.00 15.15
CA LYS A 145 -4.21 -6.40 15.57
C LYS A 145 -3.44 -7.41 14.69
N GLU A 146 -2.90 -6.98 13.57
CA GLU A 146 -2.27 -7.86 12.59
C GLU A 146 -0.84 -8.22 13.00
N ARG A 147 -0.44 -9.45 12.71
CA ARG A 147 0.95 -9.91 12.89
C ARG A 147 1.82 -9.45 11.73
N ILE A 148 3.12 -9.44 11.92
CA ILE A 148 4.08 -9.20 10.82
C ILE A 148 3.98 -10.33 9.80
N PHE A 149 3.93 -11.60 10.26
CA PHE A 149 3.59 -12.78 9.45
C PHE A 149 2.12 -13.15 9.70
N SER A 150 1.24 -12.62 8.88
CA SER A 150 -0.21 -12.74 9.03
C SER A 150 -0.75 -13.86 8.15
N VAL A 151 -1.12 -14.98 8.77
CA VAL A 151 -1.61 -16.17 8.07
C VAL A 151 -2.99 -15.92 7.49
N ARG A 152 -3.20 -16.38 6.27
CA ARG A 152 -4.49 -16.45 5.56
C ARG A 152 -4.85 -17.92 5.33
N ASP A 153 -6.12 -18.25 5.55
CA ASP A 153 -6.64 -19.57 5.26
C ASP A 153 -6.73 -19.86 3.73
N GLU A 154 -7.23 -21.02 3.37
CA GLU A 154 -7.40 -21.46 1.99
C GLU A 154 -8.35 -20.57 1.15
N PHE A 155 -9.15 -19.71 1.79
CA PHE A 155 -10.03 -18.73 1.16
C PHE A 155 -9.40 -17.32 1.12
N GLY A 156 -8.15 -17.16 1.60
CA GLY A 156 -7.47 -15.89 1.74
C GLY A 156 -7.92 -15.05 2.94
N GLN A 157 -8.75 -15.62 3.85
CA GLN A 157 -9.35 -14.90 4.97
C GLN A 157 -8.42 -14.85 6.18
N TRP A 158 -8.57 -13.79 6.97
CA TRP A 158 -7.84 -13.59 8.22
C TRP A 158 -8.68 -14.00 9.43
N ASP A 159 -8.14 -14.91 10.25
CA ASP A 159 -8.70 -15.27 11.57
C ASP A 159 -7.68 -14.95 12.67
N PRO A 160 -8.01 -14.12 13.68
CA PRO A 160 -7.12 -13.81 14.78
C PRO A 160 -6.70 -15.05 15.60
N LYS A 161 -7.50 -16.12 15.59
CA LYS A 161 -7.22 -17.36 16.32
C LYS A 161 -6.15 -18.22 15.64
N LEU A 162 -5.97 -18.05 14.34
CA LEU A 162 -4.96 -18.79 13.54
C LEU A 162 -3.59 -18.09 13.53
N GLN A 163 -3.50 -16.87 14.10
CA GLN A 163 -2.26 -16.12 14.10
C GLN A 163 -1.26 -16.69 15.12
N ARG A 164 0.01 -16.70 14.72
CA ARG A 164 1.10 -17.24 15.54
C ARG A 164 1.73 -16.13 16.38
N PRO A 165 2.23 -16.44 17.59
CA PRO A 165 2.98 -15.47 18.39
C PRO A 165 4.33 -15.15 17.74
N GLU A 166 4.75 -13.88 17.83
CA GLU A 166 6.02 -13.36 17.28
C GLU A 166 6.94 -12.89 18.40
N LEU A 167 7.16 -13.76 19.40
CA LEU A 167 8.04 -13.46 20.53
C LEU A 167 9.47 -13.35 20.05
N TRP A 168 10.18 -12.32 20.54
CA TRP A 168 11.60 -12.07 20.22
C TRP A 168 11.91 -11.93 18.72
N SER A 169 10.96 -11.42 17.94
CA SER A 169 11.07 -11.30 16.47
C SER A 169 11.41 -12.62 15.76
N ILE A 170 10.91 -13.73 16.31
CA ILE A 170 10.99 -15.04 15.66
C ILE A 170 9.72 -15.23 14.83
N TYR A 171 9.87 -15.36 13.52
CA TYR A 171 8.79 -15.49 12.56
C TYR A 171 8.63 -16.95 12.13
N ASN A 172 7.37 -17.39 12.05
CA ASN A 172 7.04 -18.75 11.62
C ASN A 172 6.22 -18.70 10.33
N GLY A 173 6.89 -18.91 9.20
CA GLY A 173 6.33 -18.95 7.86
C GLY A 173 5.72 -20.29 7.45
N ARG A 174 5.64 -21.30 8.36
CA ARG A 174 5.05 -22.59 8.00
C ARG A 174 3.59 -22.41 7.59
N ILE A 175 3.23 -22.94 6.43
CA ILE A 175 1.86 -22.94 5.88
C ILE A 175 1.37 -24.36 5.67
N HIS A 176 0.05 -24.54 5.72
CA HIS A 176 -0.63 -25.75 5.25
C HIS A 176 -1.07 -25.58 3.80
N LYS A 177 -1.49 -26.66 3.18
CA LYS A 177 -1.97 -26.64 1.80
C LYS A 177 -3.17 -25.67 1.68
N GLY A 178 -3.06 -24.72 0.76
CA GLY A 178 -4.07 -23.69 0.51
C GLY A 178 -3.90 -22.41 1.33
N GLU A 179 -3.16 -22.43 2.44
CA GLU A 179 -2.82 -21.22 3.20
C GLU A 179 -1.78 -20.38 2.46
N ASN A 180 -1.76 -19.08 2.76
CA ASN A 180 -0.68 -18.16 2.39
C ASN A 180 -0.41 -17.17 3.53
N VAL A 181 0.71 -16.45 3.45
CA VAL A 181 1.07 -15.47 4.47
C VAL A 181 1.15 -14.08 3.86
N ARG A 182 0.54 -13.10 4.54
CA ARG A 182 0.81 -11.68 4.29
C ARG A 182 1.92 -11.24 5.22
N VAL A 183 2.97 -10.64 4.68
CA VAL A 183 4.09 -10.15 5.48
C VAL A 183 4.20 -8.64 5.39
N PHE A 184 4.37 -7.99 6.55
CA PHE A 184 4.37 -6.54 6.68
C PHE A 184 5.68 -6.03 7.30
N PRO A 185 6.76 -5.88 6.51
CA PRO A 185 8.08 -5.52 7.03
C PRO A 185 8.15 -4.15 7.72
N ILE A 186 7.24 -3.24 7.34
CA ILE A 186 7.15 -1.89 7.92
C ILE A 186 5.99 -1.74 8.91
N SER A 187 5.48 -2.85 9.47
CA SER A 187 4.35 -2.87 10.38
C SER A 187 4.51 -1.94 11.60
N ASN A 188 5.73 -1.82 12.12
CA ASN A 188 6.06 -1.02 13.29
C ASN A 188 6.42 0.45 12.99
N TRP A 189 6.44 0.83 11.71
CA TRP A 189 6.76 2.19 11.28
C TRP A 189 5.53 3.10 11.39
N THR A 190 5.75 4.34 11.79
CA THR A 190 4.74 5.41 11.67
C THR A 190 4.80 6.04 10.28
N GLU A 191 3.77 6.82 9.93
CA GLU A 191 3.80 7.62 8.70
C GLU A 191 5.01 8.56 8.68
N LEU A 192 5.30 9.19 9.82
CA LEU A 192 6.44 10.10 9.95
C LEU A 192 7.78 9.37 9.76
N ASP A 193 7.89 8.11 10.21
CA ASP A 193 9.10 7.30 9.98
C ASP A 193 9.32 7.03 8.50
N ILE A 194 8.25 6.70 7.76
CA ILE A 194 8.30 6.51 6.29
C ILE A 194 8.82 7.77 5.60
N TRP A 195 8.25 8.94 5.92
CA TRP A 195 8.67 10.19 5.30
C TRP A 195 10.11 10.59 5.66
N ASN A 196 10.52 10.43 6.93
CA ASN A 196 11.89 10.67 7.35
C ASN A 196 12.89 9.70 6.69
N TYR A 197 12.49 8.44 6.52
CA TYR A 197 13.32 7.44 5.84
C TYR A 197 13.48 7.78 4.35
N ILE A 198 12.39 8.13 3.66
CA ILE A 198 12.41 8.59 2.27
C ILE A 198 13.37 9.78 2.10
N ARG A 199 13.32 10.75 3.02
CA ARG A 199 14.23 11.90 3.02
C ARG A 199 15.69 11.49 3.21
N ASN A 200 15.98 10.65 4.21
CA ASN A 200 17.34 10.25 4.57
C ASN A 200 17.99 9.40 3.48
N GLU A 201 17.23 8.49 2.89
CA GLU A 201 17.68 7.60 1.81
C GLU A 201 17.58 8.24 0.41
N LYS A 202 17.01 9.46 0.32
CA LYS A 202 16.77 10.17 -0.95
C LYS A 202 15.99 9.34 -1.95
N ILE A 203 14.91 8.74 -1.48
CA ILE A 203 14.04 7.90 -2.30
C ILE A 203 13.16 8.80 -3.16
N ASP A 204 13.14 8.57 -4.46
CA ASP A 204 12.26 9.27 -5.39
C ASP A 204 10.80 8.87 -5.16
N LEU A 205 9.89 9.81 -5.39
CA LEU A 205 8.44 9.64 -5.26
C LEU A 205 7.72 10.15 -6.52
N PRO A 206 6.52 9.63 -6.82
CA PRO A 206 5.64 10.23 -7.83
C PRO A 206 5.30 11.68 -7.49
N SER A 207 5.21 12.53 -8.51
CA SER A 207 4.95 13.97 -8.36
C SER A 207 3.64 14.28 -7.63
N ILE A 208 2.68 13.37 -7.64
CA ILE A 208 1.39 13.48 -6.98
C ILE A 208 1.47 13.69 -5.45
N TYR A 209 2.59 13.33 -4.83
CA TYR A 209 2.83 13.57 -3.40
C TYR A 209 3.16 15.02 -3.05
N PHE A 210 3.49 15.83 -4.04
CA PHE A 210 3.83 17.25 -3.89
C PHE A 210 2.71 18.15 -4.42
N ALA A 211 2.66 19.38 -3.91
CA ALA A 211 1.62 20.33 -4.27
C ALA A 211 1.60 20.62 -5.78
N HIS A 212 0.43 20.53 -6.36
CA HIS A 212 0.15 20.84 -7.76
C HIS A 212 -1.30 21.30 -7.95
N GLU A 213 -1.55 22.05 -9.02
CA GLU A 213 -2.90 22.53 -9.34
C GLU A 213 -3.77 21.41 -9.89
N ARG A 214 -4.97 21.23 -9.29
CA ARG A 214 -6.01 20.32 -9.81
C ARG A 214 -7.41 20.95 -9.72
N GLU A 215 -8.28 20.53 -10.63
CA GLU A 215 -9.71 20.74 -10.52
C GLU A 215 -10.28 19.69 -9.57
N VAL A 216 -10.97 20.14 -8.55
CA VAL A 216 -11.54 19.31 -7.49
C VAL A 216 -12.98 19.72 -7.22
N ILE A 217 -13.77 18.79 -6.69
CA ILE A 217 -15.06 19.04 -6.06
C ILE A 217 -14.98 18.73 -4.58
N GLU A 218 -15.79 19.39 -3.77
CA GLU A 218 -15.92 19.06 -2.35
C GLU A 218 -17.06 18.05 -2.18
N HIS A 219 -16.74 16.91 -1.56
CA HIS A 219 -17.69 15.88 -1.22
C HIS A 219 -17.50 15.45 0.24
N GLU A 220 -18.51 15.62 1.07
CA GLU A 220 -18.48 15.30 2.51
C GLU A 220 -17.26 15.87 3.25
N GLY A 221 -16.84 17.08 2.88
CA GLY A 221 -15.68 17.75 3.46
C GLY A 221 -14.32 17.21 2.99
N GLN A 222 -14.29 16.44 1.91
CA GLN A 222 -13.08 15.95 1.25
C GLN A 222 -12.95 16.54 -0.16
N LEU A 223 -11.72 16.80 -0.61
CA LEU A 223 -11.45 17.27 -1.96
C LEU A 223 -11.22 16.07 -2.88
N VAL A 224 -12.11 15.90 -3.86
CA VAL A 224 -12.00 14.82 -4.85
C VAL A 224 -11.64 15.42 -6.20
N ALA A 225 -10.54 14.95 -6.78
CA ALA A 225 -10.11 15.43 -8.09
C ALA A 225 -11.02 14.93 -9.21
N LEU A 226 -11.30 15.80 -10.15
CA LEU A 226 -11.98 15.43 -11.38
C LEU A 226 -11.09 14.56 -12.25
N SER A 227 -11.69 13.57 -12.89
CA SER A 227 -11.01 12.63 -13.79
C SER A 227 -12.02 12.06 -14.79
N GLU A 228 -11.59 11.19 -15.68
CA GLU A 228 -12.50 10.45 -16.55
C GLU A 228 -13.51 9.57 -15.79
N TYR A 229 -13.18 9.17 -14.55
CA TYR A 229 -14.01 8.32 -13.68
C TYR A 229 -14.82 9.11 -12.64
N VAL A 230 -14.45 10.36 -12.38
CA VAL A 230 -15.13 11.25 -11.43
C VAL A 230 -15.58 12.50 -12.18
N GLN A 231 -16.86 12.53 -12.55
CA GLN A 231 -17.48 13.66 -13.24
C GLN A 231 -18.31 14.50 -12.26
N PRO A 232 -18.35 15.82 -12.40
CA PRO A 232 -19.17 16.67 -11.56
C PRO A 232 -20.65 16.50 -11.90
N ASP A 233 -21.53 16.55 -10.89
CA ASP A 233 -22.96 16.69 -11.05
C ASP A 233 -23.34 18.17 -11.26
N GLU A 234 -24.62 18.44 -11.62
CA GLU A 234 -25.11 19.82 -11.87
C GLU A 234 -24.96 20.76 -10.66
N ASP A 235 -25.05 20.21 -9.45
CA ASP A 235 -24.93 20.95 -8.18
C ASP A 235 -23.51 21.09 -7.65
N ASP A 236 -22.53 20.43 -8.26
CA ASP A 236 -21.14 20.49 -7.80
C ASP A 236 -20.46 21.79 -8.19
N ILE A 237 -19.72 22.36 -7.26
CA ILE A 237 -18.87 23.51 -7.51
C ILE A 237 -17.46 23.02 -7.83
N ILE A 238 -17.04 23.26 -9.06
CA ILE A 238 -15.66 22.94 -9.48
C ILE A 238 -14.74 24.03 -8.96
N LEU A 239 -13.75 23.62 -8.18
CA LEU A 239 -12.70 24.48 -7.60
C LEU A 239 -11.36 24.12 -8.21
N ARG A 240 -10.55 25.12 -8.52
CA ARG A 240 -9.14 24.91 -8.87
C ARG A 240 -8.29 25.24 -7.66
N LYS A 241 -7.61 24.20 -7.12
CA LYS A 241 -6.85 24.31 -5.87
C LYS A 241 -5.46 23.71 -6.03
N SER A 242 -4.52 24.26 -5.24
CA SER A 242 -3.24 23.60 -5.00
C SER A 242 -3.45 22.47 -4.00
N VAL A 243 -3.22 21.24 -4.46
CA VAL A 243 -3.44 20.01 -3.69
C VAL A 243 -2.29 19.04 -3.82
N ARG A 244 -2.18 18.14 -2.86
CA ARG A 244 -1.33 16.94 -2.94
C ARG A 244 -2.08 15.73 -2.44
N TYR A 245 -1.53 14.54 -2.67
CA TYR A 245 -2.08 13.33 -2.11
C TYR A 245 -1.19 12.83 -0.95
N ARG A 246 -1.80 12.45 0.15
CA ARG A 246 -1.13 11.88 1.32
C ARG A 246 -0.99 10.37 1.19
N THR A 247 -2.00 9.75 0.56
CA THR A 247 -1.98 8.35 0.11
C THR A 247 -2.25 8.27 -1.39
N VAL A 248 -1.81 7.20 -2.04
CA VAL A 248 -2.11 6.93 -3.44
C VAL A 248 -2.88 5.62 -3.53
N GLY A 249 -4.11 5.71 -4.01
CA GLY A 249 -5.00 4.60 -4.32
C GLY A 249 -5.65 4.84 -5.69
N ASP A 250 -6.91 4.48 -5.86
CA ASP A 250 -7.68 4.80 -7.07
C ASP A 250 -8.17 6.24 -7.06
N MET A 251 -8.29 6.85 -8.24
CA MET A 251 -8.81 8.21 -8.42
C MET A 251 -10.23 8.37 -7.86
N THR A 252 -11.02 7.30 -7.89
CA THR A 252 -12.41 7.29 -7.44
C THR A 252 -12.60 7.19 -5.92
N CYS A 253 -11.57 6.80 -5.17
CA CYS A 253 -11.67 6.58 -3.72
C CYS A 253 -10.60 7.30 -2.90
N THR A 254 -9.75 8.11 -3.54
CA THR A 254 -8.68 8.84 -2.86
C THR A 254 -8.94 10.33 -2.91
N ALA A 255 -9.09 10.95 -1.73
CA ALA A 255 -9.22 12.38 -1.59
C ALA A 255 -7.84 13.07 -1.58
N ALA A 256 -7.79 14.26 -2.15
CA ALA A 256 -6.65 15.15 -2.06
C ALA A 256 -6.71 16.00 -0.77
N VAL A 257 -5.58 16.51 -0.34
CA VAL A 257 -5.47 17.51 0.73
C VAL A 257 -5.01 18.84 0.15
N GLU A 258 -5.61 19.94 0.59
CA GLU A 258 -5.16 21.27 0.19
C GLU A 258 -3.77 21.53 0.78
N SER A 259 -2.81 21.88 -0.07
CA SER A 259 -1.41 21.99 0.31
C SER A 259 -0.62 22.85 -0.65
N ASN A 260 0.39 23.53 -0.13
CA ASN A 260 1.40 24.23 -0.91
C ASN A 260 2.79 23.59 -0.77
N ALA A 261 2.88 22.42 -0.15
CA ALA A 261 4.13 21.70 0.08
C ALA A 261 4.70 21.14 -1.24
N GLY A 262 5.63 21.85 -1.84
CA GLY A 262 6.32 21.48 -3.08
C GLY A 262 7.60 20.66 -2.87
N THR A 263 8.07 20.57 -1.62
CA THR A 263 9.29 19.85 -1.24
C THR A 263 9.02 18.82 -0.15
N LEU A 264 9.92 17.84 -0.05
CA LEU A 264 9.79 16.76 0.93
C LEU A 264 9.81 17.28 2.38
N ASP A 265 10.64 18.28 2.69
CA ASP A 265 10.70 18.87 4.02
C ASP A 265 9.39 19.62 4.38
N GLU A 266 8.77 20.29 3.42
CA GLU A 266 7.47 20.94 3.61
C GLU A 266 6.37 19.91 3.87
N VAL A 267 6.34 18.80 3.12
CA VAL A 267 5.42 17.68 3.34
C VAL A 267 5.57 17.10 4.74
N ILE A 268 6.82 16.88 5.21
CA ILE A 268 7.10 16.38 6.56
C ILE A 268 6.58 17.35 7.62
N ASN A 269 6.78 18.65 7.44
CA ASN A 269 6.29 19.66 8.37
C ASN A 269 4.76 19.69 8.47
N GLU A 270 4.05 19.53 7.35
CA GLU A 270 2.59 19.38 7.36
C GLU A 270 2.16 18.14 8.15
N ILE A 271 2.80 17.00 7.92
CA ILE A 271 2.46 15.73 8.60
C ILE A 271 2.67 15.85 10.12
N ILE A 272 3.77 16.46 10.57
CA ILE A 272 4.03 16.69 12.00
C ILE A 272 2.91 17.52 12.65
N SER A 273 2.32 18.46 11.92
CA SER A 273 1.25 19.33 12.41
C SER A 273 -0.13 18.68 12.37
N THR A 274 -0.30 17.61 11.59
CA THR A 274 -1.60 16.95 11.37
C THR A 274 -1.95 16.04 12.55
N ARG A 275 -3.21 16.15 13.05
CA ARG A 275 -3.74 15.32 14.15
C ARG A 275 -4.61 14.15 13.67
N ILE A 276 -4.97 14.13 12.39
CA ILE A 276 -5.85 13.13 11.79
C ILE A 276 -4.99 12.02 11.18
N SER A 277 -5.41 10.77 11.38
CA SER A 277 -4.72 9.63 10.75
C SER A 277 -4.76 9.70 9.22
N GLU A 278 -3.77 9.13 8.58
CA GLU A 278 -3.62 9.12 7.14
C GLU A 278 -4.91 8.66 6.41
N ARG A 279 -5.46 7.50 6.78
CA ARG A 279 -6.67 6.97 6.15
C ARG A 279 -7.93 7.76 6.48
N GLY A 280 -8.06 8.26 7.70
CA GLY A 280 -9.22 9.06 8.11
C GLY A 280 -9.38 10.35 7.32
N GLU A 281 -8.29 10.90 6.79
CA GLU A 281 -8.30 12.11 5.97
C GLU A 281 -8.52 11.84 4.48
N THR A 282 -7.98 10.73 3.95
CA THR A 282 -7.78 10.57 2.51
C THR A 282 -8.62 9.49 1.84
N ARG A 283 -9.36 8.67 2.61
CA ARG A 283 -10.16 7.58 2.04
C ARG A 283 -11.64 7.90 2.09
N ILE A 284 -12.25 8.03 0.90
CA ILE A 284 -13.68 8.33 0.75
C ILE A 284 -14.53 7.12 1.16
N ASP A 285 -14.06 5.92 0.81
CA ASP A 285 -14.78 4.66 0.97
C ASP A 285 -14.69 4.06 2.39
N ASP A 286 -13.80 4.53 3.26
CA ASP A 286 -13.68 4.05 4.65
C ASP A 286 -14.67 4.72 5.62
N LYS A 287 -15.35 5.79 5.22
CA LYS A 287 -16.33 6.50 6.06
C LYS A 287 -17.66 5.76 6.24
N VAL A 288 -17.94 4.76 5.41
CA VAL A 288 -19.25 4.09 5.36
C VAL A 288 -19.47 3.15 6.55
N THR A 289 -18.43 2.55 7.17
CA THR A 289 -18.55 1.74 8.39
C THR A 289 -17.25 1.76 9.20
N GLU A 290 -17.35 1.84 10.55
CA GLU A 290 -16.18 1.69 11.46
C GLU A 290 -15.46 0.33 11.33
N ALA A 291 -16.13 -0.68 10.78
CA ALA A 291 -15.62 -2.05 10.61
C ALA A 291 -15.13 -2.35 9.19
N ALA A 292 -15.15 -1.38 8.27
CA ALA A 292 -14.89 -1.62 6.85
C ALA A 292 -13.58 -2.38 6.59
N MET A 293 -12.51 -2.08 7.31
CA MET A 293 -11.23 -2.76 7.14
C MET A 293 -11.23 -4.18 7.74
N GLU A 294 -11.92 -4.41 8.87
CA GLU A 294 -12.04 -5.77 9.43
C GLU A 294 -12.84 -6.68 8.49
N ASP A 295 -13.89 -6.16 7.90
CA ASP A 295 -14.70 -6.90 6.92
C ASP A 295 -13.91 -7.18 5.63
N ARG A 296 -13.10 -6.22 5.16
CA ARG A 296 -12.19 -6.43 4.03
C ARG A 296 -11.17 -7.54 4.28
N LYS A 297 -10.58 -7.60 5.48
CA LYS A 297 -9.66 -8.68 5.87
C LYS A 297 -10.33 -10.05 5.87
N LYS A 298 -11.57 -10.14 6.37
CA LYS A 298 -12.37 -11.37 6.34
C LYS A 298 -12.66 -11.82 4.91
N ASN A 299 -12.74 -10.89 3.97
CA ASN A 299 -12.98 -11.16 2.55
C ASN A 299 -11.70 -11.37 1.72
N GLY A 300 -10.53 -11.47 2.37
CA GLY A 300 -9.26 -11.73 1.70
C GLY A 300 -8.50 -10.48 1.26
N TYR A 301 -8.95 -9.27 1.64
CA TYR A 301 -8.24 -8.04 1.35
C TYR A 301 -7.01 -7.86 2.27
N PHE A 302 -6.14 -6.99 1.85
CA PHE A 302 -4.90 -6.54 2.47
C PHE A 302 -5.14 -5.64 3.67
#